data_8d8e2d424b1de6da4379de72d41fdf63
#
_entry.id   8d8e2d424b1de6da4379de72d41fdf63
#
_cell.length_a   1.000
_cell.length_b   1.000
_cell.length_c   1.000
_cell.angle_alpha   90.00
_cell.angle_beta   90.00
_cell.angle_gamma   90.00
#
_symmetry.space_group_name_H-M   'P 1'
#
loop_
_entity.id
_entity.type
_entity.pdbx_description
1 polymer ?
#
loop_
_entity_poly.entity_id
_entity_poly.type
_entity_poly.pdbx_seq_one_letter_code
_entity_poly.pdbx_strand_id
1 'polypeptide(L)'
;LPNHLVGHQRLVLQLRFMNVQDLLTVRKELLPLAQEAQKKVSAVEAYANMLHDEAAVGVEMEETSYMTRGGGQNPEQCVVALWEYDVPYYLRVAIDNDIRVGLWYDVSFHEGTVSMRAVPERVKRADPVVMAFDIETTKQPLKFPDAEVDVIMMISYMIDGQGFLITNREIISEDIEDFEYTPKDEYEGPFIIFNEPNELALLHRFFSHVRESSPTVIATYNGDSFDFMFVDTRARIHGLDMKQEIGFARDSDDEYKSRHCAHLDCFRWVKRDSYLPQGSQGLKAVTVAKLGYDPMELDPELMTPYASEQPQTLAQYSVSDAVATYYLYMKYVHPFIFSLCNIIPLNPDEVLRKGTGTLCETLLMVQAYKSRILMPNRHVDPIDNSYEGHILESETYVGGHVEALEAGVFRSDIPTDFRIDPSAMQTLIDDLDNALQFSITEEGHMTLDDIENYAEVRAEICGMLEELRDHPVRQDKPLIYHLDVAAMYPNIMLSNRLQPDSVVDEAMCASCHFNRPGMSCDKRMKWAWRGEYFPAKRDEINMIRHALDMETFPGRDAQGRTRTYQELSATAVSYTHLTLP
;
A
#
# COMPACT_ATOMS: atom_id res chain seq x y z
N LEU A 1 -20.58 -6.08 -23.00
CA LEU A 1 -21.56 -6.09 -21.92
C LEU A 1 -21.95 -4.64 -21.64
N PRO A 2 -23.25 -4.29 -21.60
CA PRO A 2 -23.63 -2.99 -21.10
C PRO A 2 -23.04 -2.84 -19.70
N ASN A 3 -22.46 -1.67 -19.40
CA ASN A 3 -21.98 -1.40 -18.06
C ASN A 3 -23.19 -1.50 -17.11
N HIS A 4 -23.32 -2.62 -16.43
CA HIS A 4 -24.45 -2.93 -15.56
C HIS A 4 -24.53 -2.02 -14.32
N LEU A 5 -23.52 -1.17 -14.11
CA LEU A 5 -23.49 -0.15 -13.07
C LEU A 5 -23.99 1.20 -13.58
N VAL A 6 -24.02 1.44 -14.89
CA VAL A 6 -24.57 2.68 -15.47
C VAL A 6 -26.09 2.66 -15.40
N GLY A 7 -26.64 3.64 -14.70
CA GLY A 7 -28.10 3.81 -14.56
C GLY A 7 -28.72 3.18 -13.32
N HIS A 8 -27.95 2.45 -12.50
CA HIS A 8 -28.44 2.06 -11.17
C HIS A 8 -28.57 3.29 -10.27
N GLN A 9 -29.77 3.80 -10.17
CA GLN A 9 -30.12 4.90 -9.27
C GLN A 9 -31.07 4.39 -8.20
N ARG A 10 -30.78 4.71 -6.94
CA ARG A 10 -31.65 4.40 -5.82
C ARG A 10 -32.03 5.69 -5.09
N LEU A 11 -33.25 5.76 -4.59
CA LEU A 11 -33.67 6.83 -3.71
C LEU A 11 -33.09 6.56 -2.31
N VAL A 12 -32.31 7.50 -1.81
CA VAL A 12 -31.66 7.40 -0.49
C VAL A 12 -32.04 8.61 0.36
N LEU A 13 -32.15 8.41 1.66
CA LEU A 13 -32.36 9.46 2.63
C LEU A 13 -31.01 9.82 3.26
N GLN A 14 -30.55 11.06 3.08
CA GLN A 14 -29.35 11.57 3.73
C GLN A 14 -29.67 12.05 5.14
N LEU A 15 -29.09 11.41 6.15
CA LEU A 15 -29.13 11.84 7.53
C LEU A 15 -27.88 12.66 7.86
N ARG A 16 -28.07 13.84 8.48
CA ARG A 16 -26.97 14.71 8.92
C ARG A 16 -27.03 14.87 10.43
N PHE A 17 -25.88 14.82 11.07
CA PHE A 17 -25.72 14.88 12.51
C PHE A 17 -24.83 16.05 12.90
N MET A 18 -25.05 16.61 14.07
CA MET A 18 -24.24 17.71 14.59
C MET A 18 -22.90 17.22 15.17
N ASN A 19 -22.83 15.95 15.54
CA ASN A 19 -21.62 15.33 16.11
C ASN A 19 -21.59 13.83 15.80
N VAL A 20 -20.42 13.23 16.01
CA VAL A 20 -20.19 11.79 15.74
C VAL A 20 -20.95 10.89 16.71
N GLN A 21 -21.16 11.35 17.96
CA GLN A 21 -21.84 10.55 18.98
C GLN A 21 -23.30 10.28 18.61
N ASP A 22 -24.00 11.30 18.10
CA ASP A 22 -25.39 11.16 17.63
C ASP A 22 -25.48 10.18 16.44
N LEU A 23 -24.52 10.28 15.48
CA LEU A 23 -24.43 9.35 14.37
C LEU A 23 -24.28 7.90 14.87
N LEU A 24 -23.35 7.67 15.81
CA LEU A 24 -23.09 6.33 16.35
C LEU A 24 -24.31 5.78 17.10
N THR A 25 -25.04 6.64 17.82
CA THR A 25 -26.26 6.25 18.54
C THR A 25 -27.35 5.80 17.57
N VAL A 26 -27.64 6.62 16.56
CA VAL A 26 -28.66 6.30 15.53
C VAL A 26 -28.25 5.08 14.71
N ARG A 27 -26.96 4.95 14.35
CA ARG A 27 -26.45 3.75 13.69
C ARG A 27 -26.73 2.49 14.51
N LYS A 28 -26.44 2.53 15.81
CA LYS A 28 -26.66 1.40 16.72
C LYS A 28 -28.12 0.95 16.77
N GLU A 29 -29.05 1.89 16.62
CA GLU A 29 -30.49 1.61 16.62
C GLU A 29 -30.96 1.10 15.24
N LEU A 30 -30.52 1.72 14.14
CA LEU A 30 -31.03 1.42 12.81
C LEU A 30 -30.35 0.21 12.13
N LEU A 31 -29.09 -0.07 12.44
CA LEU A 31 -28.33 -1.13 11.77
C LEU A 31 -28.96 -2.52 11.95
N PRO A 32 -29.41 -2.94 13.16
CA PRO A 32 -30.08 -4.22 13.32
C PRO A 32 -31.39 -4.34 12.54
N LEU A 33 -32.15 -3.22 12.46
CA LEU A 33 -33.41 -3.17 11.70
C LEU A 33 -33.17 -3.29 10.20
N ALA A 34 -32.14 -2.61 9.69
CA ALA A 34 -31.74 -2.71 8.29
C ALA A 34 -31.29 -4.13 7.93
N GLN A 35 -30.48 -4.77 8.78
CA GLN A 35 -30.02 -6.16 8.58
C GLN A 35 -31.21 -7.15 8.58
N GLU A 36 -32.19 -6.97 9.48
CA GLU A 36 -33.39 -7.80 9.49
C GLU A 36 -34.24 -7.60 8.23
N ALA A 37 -34.40 -6.33 7.78
CA ALA A 37 -35.12 -6.01 6.55
C ALA A 37 -34.40 -6.60 5.31
N GLN A 38 -33.07 -6.51 5.25
CA GLN A 38 -32.29 -7.07 4.16
C GLN A 38 -32.40 -8.61 4.09
N LYS A 39 -32.37 -9.29 5.23
CA LYS A 39 -32.61 -10.76 5.28
C LYS A 39 -33.98 -11.14 4.75
N LYS A 40 -35.01 -10.34 5.03
CA LYS A 40 -36.38 -10.57 4.50
C LYS A 40 -36.43 -10.36 3.00
N VAL A 41 -35.76 -9.32 2.47
CA VAL A 41 -35.70 -9.03 1.04
C VAL A 41 -34.95 -10.13 0.29
N SER A 42 -33.78 -10.55 0.76
CA SER A 42 -32.99 -11.61 0.12
C SER A 42 -33.73 -12.97 0.14
N ALA A 43 -34.46 -13.28 1.19
CA ALA A 43 -35.29 -14.48 1.24
C ALA A 43 -36.46 -14.44 0.23
N VAL A 44 -37.06 -13.28 0.04
CA VAL A 44 -38.14 -13.08 -0.95
C VAL A 44 -37.61 -13.14 -2.38
N GLU A 45 -36.43 -12.55 -2.64
CA GLU A 45 -35.73 -12.62 -3.94
C GLU A 45 -35.31 -14.04 -4.28
N ALA A 46 -34.77 -14.80 -3.31
CA ALA A 46 -34.43 -16.20 -3.49
C ALA A 46 -35.67 -17.06 -3.80
N TYR A 47 -36.80 -16.78 -3.13
CA TYR A 47 -38.08 -17.47 -3.38
C TYR A 47 -38.68 -17.08 -4.74
N ALA A 48 -38.58 -15.81 -5.13
CA ALA A 48 -39.03 -15.34 -6.43
C ALA A 48 -38.20 -15.94 -7.57
N ASN A 49 -36.87 -16.07 -7.40
CA ASN A 49 -35.99 -16.71 -8.36
C ASN A 49 -36.31 -18.20 -8.51
N MET A 50 -36.65 -18.91 -7.43
CA MET A 50 -37.13 -20.31 -7.49
C MET A 50 -38.44 -20.45 -8.26
N LEU A 51 -39.33 -19.50 -8.15
CA LEU A 51 -40.63 -19.51 -8.88
C LEU A 51 -40.47 -19.11 -10.34
N HIS A 52 -39.46 -18.31 -10.70
CA HIS A 52 -39.21 -17.92 -12.09
C HIS A 52 -38.60 -19.03 -12.94
N ASP A 53 -37.91 -20.00 -12.34
CA ASP A 53 -37.41 -21.17 -13.06
C ASP A 53 -38.54 -22.13 -13.53
N GLU A 54 -39.76 -22.00 -13.00
CA GLU A 54 -40.96 -22.80 -13.43
C GLU A 54 -41.89 -22.08 -14.43
N ALA A 55 -41.71 -20.79 -14.69
CA ALA A 55 -42.62 -20.03 -15.56
C ALA A 55 -41.89 -19.11 -16.54
N ALA A 56 -41.46 -19.66 -17.65
CA ALA A 56 -41.02 -18.88 -18.82
C ALA A 56 -42.22 -18.24 -19.52
N VAL A 57 -42.72 -17.12 -19.04
CA VAL A 57 -43.55 -16.18 -19.83
C VAL A 57 -43.31 -14.77 -19.31
N GLY A 58 -42.93 -13.87 -20.22
CA GLY A 58 -42.60 -12.49 -19.93
C GLY A 58 -43.69 -11.70 -19.24
N VAL A 59 -43.33 -11.20 -18.10
CA VAL A 59 -43.97 -10.04 -17.49
C VAL A 59 -42.84 -9.15 -16.98
N GLU A 60 -42.72 -7.96 -17.54
CA GLU A 60 -41.95 -6.87 -16.94
C GLU A 60 -42.55 -6.58 -15.57
N MET A 61 -41.89 -6.96 -14.51
CA MET A 61 -42.26 -6.55 -13.17
C MET A 61 -41.81 -5.10 -12.96
N GLU A 62 -42.76 -4.19 -12.87
CA GLU A 62 -42.52 -2.86 -12.33
C GLU A 62 -41.99 -2.96 -10.89
N GLU A 63 -40.83 -2.36 -10.65
CA GLU A 63 -40.14 -2.27 -9.34
C GLU A 63 -40.96 -1.64 -8.20
N THR A 64 -42.19 -1.26 -8.45
CA THR A 64 -43.07 -0.51 -7.54
C THR A 64 -44.05 -1.34 -6.71
N SER A 65 -44.07 -2.66 -6.87
CA SER A 65 -45.13 -3.49 -6.25
C SER A 65 -44.92 -3.88 -4.78
N TYR A 66 -43.75 -3.70 -4.21
CA TYR A 66 -43.48 -4.13 -2.82
C TYR A 66 -43.84 -3.08 -1.74
N MET A 67 -44.07 -1.82 -2.12
CA MET A 67 -44.37 -0.74 -1.16
C MET A 67 -45.87 -0.53 -0.85
N THR A 68 -46.77 -1.24 -1.50
CA THR A 68 -48.21 -0.90 -1.41
C THR A 68 -49.08 -1.87 -0.59
N ARG A 69 -48.50 -2.85 0.12
CA ARG A 69 -49.27 -3.75 1.00
C ARG A 69 -48.83 -3.68 2.45
N GLY A 70 -49.19 -2.60 3.15
CA GLY A 70 -48.98 -2.55 4.59
C GLY A 70 -49.40 -1.23 5.18
N GLY A 71 -50.68 -1.10 5.50
CA GLY A 71 -51.11 -0.04 6.41
C GLY A 71 -50.42 -0.23 7.76
N GLY A 72 -49.74 0.81 8.24
CA GLY A 72 -49.29 0.88 9.61
C GLY A 72 -47.91 0.31 9.93
N GLN A 73 -47.03 0.12 8.95
CA GLN A 73 -45.64 -0.24 9.25
C GLN A 73 -44.88 0.96 9.84
N ASN A 74 -44.18 0.73 10.93
CA ASN A 74 -43.27 1.70 11.53
C ASN A 74 -42.25 2.12 10.46
N PRO A 75 -42.01 3.44 10.19
CA PRO A 75 -41.06 3.90 9.17
C PRO A 75 -39.65 3.32 9.34
N GLU A 76 -39.25 3.01 10.56
CA GLU A 76 -37.98 2.39 10.87
C GLU A 76 -37.80 1.01 10.24
N GLN A 77 -38.90 0.27 10.04
CA GLN A 77 -38.90 -1.07 9.40
C GLN A 77 -38.74 -1.01 7.87
N CYS A 78 -38.84 0.19 7.30
CA CYS A 78 -38.64 0.41 5.87
C CYS A 78 -37.18 0.69 5.49
N VAL A 79 -36.27 0.78 6.47
CA VAL A 79 -34.85 0.98 6.23
C VAL A 79 -34.22 -0.36 5.83
N VAL A 80 -33.76 -0.48 4.59
CA VAL A 80 -33.22 -1.71 4.04
C VAL A 80 -31.70 -1.80 4.16
N ALA A 81 -31.00 -0.66 4.08
CA ALA A 81 -29.55 -0.60 4.17
C ALA A 81 -29.08 0.75 4.71
N LEU A 82 -27.94 0.75 5.36
CA LEU A 82 -27.21 1.95 5.78
C LEU A 82 -25.88 1.98 5.06
N TRP A 83 -25.54 3.13 4.48
CA TRP A 83 -24.26 3.31 3.77
C TRP A 83 -23.47 4.48 4.32
N GLU A 84 -22.15 4.45 4.12
CA GLU A 84 -21.18 5.50 4.48
C GLU A 84 -21.18 5.88 5.98
N TYR A 85 -21.58 4.97 6.86
CA TYR A 85 -21.63 5.22 8.30
C TYR A 85 -20.30 4.95 9.01
N ASP A 86 -19.35 4.29 8.35
CA ASP A 86 -18.06 3.86 8.90
C ASP A 86 -16.87 4.67 8.35
N VAL A 87 -17.17 5.75 7.60
CA VAL A 87 -16.12 6.67 7.14
C VAL A 87 -15.60 7.49 8.31
N PRO A 88 -14.28 7.49 8.58
CA PRO A 88 -13.68 8.29 9.65
C PRO A 88 -14.04 9.78 9.53
N TYR A 89 -14.31 10.41 10.67
CA TYR A 89 -14.78 11.82 10.70
C TYR A 89 -13.83 12.79 9.97
N TYR A 90 -12.53 12.68 10.23
CA TYR A 90 -11.52 13.55 9.61
C TYR A 90 -11.49 13.39 8.08
N LEU A 91 -11.64 12.15 7.60
CA LEU A 91 -11.70 11.85 6.18
C LEU A 91 -12.96 12.42 5.54
N ARG A 92 -14.12 12.29 6.22
CA ARG A 92 -15.38 12.88 5.76
C ARG A 92 -15.29 14.40 5.64
N VAL A 93 -14.70 15.06 6.66
CA VAL A 93 -14.48 16.52 6.63
C VAL A 93 -13.59 16.92 5.47
N ALA A 94 -12.51 16.18 5.23
CA ALA A 94 -11.57 16.47 4.16
C ALA A 94 -12.21 16.27 2.76
N ILE A 95 -13.04 15.25 2.60
CA ILE A 95 -13.77 14.98 1.33
C ILE A 95 -14.85 16.02 1.09
N ASP A 96 -15.72 16.26 2.07
CA ASP A 96 -16.88 17.14 1.94
C ASP A 96 -16.47 18.61 1.68
N ASN A 97 -15.34 19.05 2.22
CA ASN A 97 -14.83 20.42 2.08
C ASN A 97 -13.66 20.54 1.10
N ASP A 98 -13.32 19.46 0.39
CA ASP A 98 -12.21 19.38 -0.57
C ASP A 98 -10.86 19.85 0.01
N ILE A 99 -10.57 19.42 1.24
CA ILE A 99 -9.34 19.80 1.98
C ILE A 99 -8.20 18.85 1.62
N ARG A 100 -7.03 19.42 1.34
CA ARG A 100 -5.76 18.70 1.14
C ARG A 100 -4.67 19.37 1.95
N VAL A 101 -3.85 18.59 2.63
CA VAL A 101 -2.83 19.11 3.55
C VAL A 101 -1.74 19.89 2.82
N GLY A 102 -1.42 19.53 1.59
CA GLY A 102 -0.38 20.21 0.82
C GLY A 102 -0.83 21.47 0.07
N LEU A 103 -2.09 21.91 0.20
CA LEU A 103 -2.65 23.06 -0.51
C LEU A 103 -2.85 24.27 0.42
N TRP A 104 -2.91 25.45 -0.18
CA TRP A 104 -3.20 26.70 0.54
C TRP A 104 -4.70 26.98 0.54
N TYR A 105 -5.19 27.52 1.68
CA TYR A 105 -6.59 27.90 1.86
C TYR A 105 -6.70 29.26 2.51
N ASP A 106 -7.65 30.07 2.02
CA ASP A 106 -8.16 31.22 2.76
C ASP A 106 -9.24 30.72 3.72
N VAL A 107 -9.06 30.94 5.00
CA VAL A 107 -10.02 30.53 6.03
C VAL A 107 -10.60 31.78 6.67
N SER A 108 -11.92 31.88 6.66
CA SER A 108 -12.64 32.94 7.34
C SER A 108 -13.66 32.35 8.34
N PHE A 109 -13.81 33.06 9.44
CA PHE A 109 -14.71 32.69 10.51
C PHE A 109 -15.73 33.79 10.72
N HIS A 110 -17.00 33.50 10.49
CA HIS A 110 -18.10 34.45 10.63
C HIS A 110 -19.26 33.79 11.38
N GLU A 111 -19.70 34.39 12.48
CA GLU A 111 -20.90 33.99 13.24
C GLU A 111 -21.00 32.48 13.52
N GLY A 112 -19.89 31.85 13.91
CA GLY A 112 -19.83 30.42 14.19
C GLY A 112 -19.72 29.52 12.96
N THR A 113 -19.66 30.08 11.76
CA THR A 113 -19.48 29.35 10.51
C THR A 113 -18.06 29.53 9.98
N VAL A 114 -17.41 28.41 9.64
CA VAL A 114 -16.10 28.41 8.99
C VAL A 114 -16.31 28.31 7.49
N SER A 115 -15.72 29.25 6.75
CA SER A 115 -15.63 29.18 5.29
C SER A 115 -14.18 28.95 4.88
N MET A 116 -13.95 27.97 4.03
CA MET A 116 -12.63 27.62 3.52
C MET A 116 -12.64 27.66 1.99
N ARG A 117 -11.67 28.33 1.41
CA ARG A 117 -11.51 28.43 -0.04
C ARG A 117 -10.08 28.07 -0.41
N ALA A 118 -9.92 27.08 -1.28
CA ALA A 118 -8.61 26.75 -1.84
C ALA A 118 -8.05 27.89 -2.67
N VAL A 119 -6.73 28.11 -2.59
CA VAL A 119 -5.98 29.15 -3.34
C VAL A 119 -4.97 28.44 -4.24
N PRO A 120 -5.42 27.86 -5.37
CA PRO A 120 -4.56 27.05 -6.24
C PRO A 120 -3.45 27.86 -6.92
N GLU A 121 -3.60 29.18 -7.02
CA GLU A 121 -2.60 30.08 -7.60
C GLU A 121 -1.35 30.22 -6.70
N ARG A 122 -1.47 29.90 -5.42
CA ARG A 122 -0.37 29.97 -4.46
C ARG A 122 0.46 28.70 -4.50
N VAL A 123 1.45 28.68 -5.39
CA VAL A 123 2.32 27.51 -5.63
C VAL A 123 3.50 27.44 -4.64
N LYS A 124 3.69 28.45 -3.80
CA LYS A 124 4.78 28.48 -2.81
C LYS A 124 4.64 27.28 -1.86
N ARG A 125 5.71 26.50 -1.71
CA ARG A 125 5.73 25.43 -0.68
C ARG A 125 5.56 26.04 0.71
N ALA A 126 4.84 25.35 1.57
CA ALA A 126 4.89 25.62 2.99
C ALA A 126 6.32 25.33 3.49
N ASP A 127 6.73 26.05 4.51
CA ASP A 127 8.03 25.89 5.17
C ASP A 127 7.77 25.36 6.58
N PRO A 128 7.51 24.04 6.73
CA PRO A 128 7.25 23.44 8.02
C PRO A 128 8.55 23.33 8.80
N VAL A 129 8.49 23.55 10.11
CA VAL A 129 9.62 23.25 11.00
C VAL A 129 9.76 21.73 11.09
N VAL A 130 10.88 21.21 10.65
CA VAL A 130 11.19 19.78 10.61
C VAL A 130 12.24 19.45 11.67
N MET A 131 11.91 18.51 12.53
CA MET A 131 12.82 17.90 13.49
C MET A 131 13.05 16.45 13.13
N ALA A 132 14.29 15.98 13.18
CA ALA A 132 14.61 14.54 13.16
C ALA A 132 15.39 14.19 14.41
N PHE A 133 15.07 13.11 15.11
CA PHE A 133 15.77 12.71 16.31
C PHE A 133 16.04 11.21 16.38
N ASP A 134 17.05 10.87 17.14
CA ASP A 134 17.50 9.52 17.45
C ASP A 134 18.03 9.45 18.90
N ILE A 135 18.02 8.27 19.52
CA ILE A 135 18.47 8.07 20.91
C ILE A 135 19.51 6.99 21.02
N GLU A 136 20.47 7.21 21.96
CA GLU A 136 21.38 6.17 22.42
C GLU A 136 21.09 5.76 23.84
N THR A 137 21.07 4.47 24.10
CA THR A 137 20.71 3.90 25.39
C THR A 137 21.76 2.96 25.92
N THR A 138 21.82 2.82 27.25
CA THR A 138 22.56 1.70 27.84
C THR A 138 21.91 0.38 27.47
N LYS A 139 22.66 -0.70 27.52
CA LYS A 139 22.14 -2.06 27.36
C LYS A 139 22.95 -3.05 28.17
N GLN A 140 22.33 -4.14 28.54
CA GLN A 140 23.05 -5.28 29.11
C GLN A 140 23.76 -6.07 28.00
N PRO A 141 24.93 -6.67 28.28
CA PRO A 141 25.65 -7.49 27.31
C PRO A 141 24.76 -8.56 26.68
N LEU A 142 24.82 -8.69 25.36
CA LEU A 142 24.08 -9.66 24.55
C LEU A 142 22.55 -9.59 24.67
N LYS A 143 22.01 -8.47 25.13
CA LYS A 143 20.56 -8.21 25.18
C LYS A 143 20.20 -6.98 24.36
N PHE A 144 18.97 -6.89 23.92
CA PHE A 144 18.40 -5.64 23.43
C PHE A 144 18.16 -4.68 24.60
N PRO A 145 18.24 -3.35 24.37
CA PRO A 145 17.89 -2.36 25.39
C PRO A 145 16.45 -2.56 25.91
N ASP A 146 16.27 -2.44 27.23
CA ASP A 146 15.00 -2.56 27.92
C ASP A 146 14.67 -1.22 28.59
N ALA A 147 13.67 -0.51 28.09
CA ALA A 147 13.31 0.83 28.57
C ALA A 147 12.88 0.89 30.04
N GLU A 148 12.50 -0.23 30.66
CA GLU A 148 12.18 -0.27 32.11
C GLU A 148 13.44 -0.30 32.98
N VAL A 149 14.60 -0.69 32.44
CA VAL A 149 15.84 -0.90 33.18
C VAL A 149 16.96 -0.02 32.66
N ASP A 150 17.14 0.04 31.35
CA ASP A 150 18.20 0.78 30.70
C ASP A 150 17.84 2.27 30.60
N VAL A 151 18.86 3.14 30.56
CA VAL A 151 18.69 4.59 30.58
C VAL A 151 19.15 5.23 29.27
N ILE A 152 18.58 6.38 28.95
CA ILE A 152 19.01 7.19 27.81
C ILE A 152 20.35 7.86 28.12
N MET A 153 21.34 7.60 27.28
CA MET A 153 22.68 8.21 27.37
C MET A 153 22.75 9.51 26.60
N MET A 154 22.16 9.54 25.40
CA MET A 154 22.18 10.69 24.50
C MET A 154 20.86 10.78 23.71
N ILE A 155 20.45 12.01 23.39
CA ILE A 155 19.44 12.30 22.39
C ILE A 155 20.07 13.26 21.37
N SER A 156 20.22 12.81 20.13
CA SER A 156 20.68 13.63 19.02
C SER A 156 19.51 14.03 18.12
N TYR A 157 19.48 15.26 17.65
CA TYR A 157 18.43 15.71 16.77
C TYR A 157 18.86 16.89 15.92
N MET A 158 18.19 17.04 14.77
CA MET A 158 18.33 18.21 13.89
C MET A 158 17.01 18.95 13.78
N ILE A 159 17.04 20.27 13.78
CA ILE A 159 15.89 21.14 13.52
C ILE A 159 16.29 22.11 12.42
N ASP A 160 15.63 22.03 11.27
CA ASP A 160 15.87 22.90 10.11
C ASP A 160 17.35 23.08 9.73
N GLY A 161 18.13 22.00 9.81
CA GLY A 161 19.55 21.96 9.46
C GLY A 161 20.51 22.26 10.62
N GLN A 162 20.03 22.73 11.76
CA GLN A 162 20.84 22.87 12.98
C GLN A 162 20.75 21.62 13.84
N GLY A 163 21.91 21.05 14.17
CA GLY A 163 22.03 19.87 15.03
C GLY A 163 22.16 20.21 16.51
N PHE A 164 21.64 19.33 17.35
CA PHE A 164 21.67 19.40 18.80
C PHE A 164 21.94 18.02 19.39
N LEU A 165 22.73 17.95 20.45
CA LEU A 165 22.97 16.72 21.18
C LEU A 165 22.80 16.98 22.68
N ILE A 166 21.99 16.18 23.36
CA ILE A 166 21.85 16.22 24.81
C ILE A 166 22.48 14.97 25.37
N THR A 167 23.39 15.11 26.34
CA THR A 167 24.10 14.01 26.99
C THR A 167 23.70 13.86 28.45
N ASN A 168 23.65 12.63 28.93
CA ASN A 168 23.41 12.28 30.34
C ASN A 168 24.75 12.06 31.04
N ARG A 169 25.15 13.02 31.91
CA ARG A 169 26.43 13.02 32.63
C ARG A 169 26.53 11.96 33.72
N GLU A 170 25.45 11.30 34.10
CA GLU A 170 25.53 10.12 35.00
C GLU A 170 26.18 8.93 34.28
N ILE A 171 26.11 8.87 32.96
CA ILE A 171 26.64 7.78 32.13
C ILE A 171 27.85 8.23 31.33
N ILE A 172 27.77 9.41 30.71
CA ILE A 172 28.85 10.01 29.92
C ILE A 172 29.91 10.58 30.84
N SER A 173 31.15 10.10 30.73
CA SER A 173 32.22 10.37 31.70
C SER A 173 32.75 11.81 31.70
N GLU A 174 32.65 12.53 30.57
CA GLU A 174 33.13 13.91 30.40
C GLU A 174 32.19 14.79 29.58
N ASP A 175 32.34 16.10 29.67
CA ASP A 175 31.56 17.04 28.86
C ASP A 175 32.00 16.94 27.39
N ILE A 176 31.03 16.97 26.50
CA ILE A 176 31.22 17.02 25.06
C ILE A 176 31.15 18.50 24.65
N GLU A 177 32.13 18.97 23.88
CA GLU A 177 32.13 20.32 23.29
C GLU A 177 31.37 20.34 21.96
N ASP A 178 30.93 21.53 21.54
CA ASP A 178 30.28 21.72 20.23
C ASP A 178 31.20 21.28 19.10
N PHE A 179 30.65 20.55 18.15
CA PHE A 179 31.40 20.06 17.00
C PHE A 179 30.55 20.00 15.73
N GLU A 180 31.19 19.77 14.61
CA GLU A 180 30.55 19.63 13.32
C GLU A 180 30.65 18.18 12.83
N TYR A 181 29.54 17.64 12.32
CA TYR A 181 29.49 16.37 11.62
C TYR A 181 28.85 16.58 10.26
N THR A 182 29.68 16.83 9.25
CA THR A 182 29.29 17.11 7.85
C THR A 182 29.85 16.00 6.96
N PRO A 183 29.12 14.87 6.76
CA PRO A 183 29.62 13.74 5.99
C PRO A 183 29.78 14.03 4.49
N LYS A 184 29.10 15.03 4.00
CA LYS A 184 29.23 15.62 2.65
C LYS A 184 28.90 17.11 2.70
N ASP A 185 29.46 17.88 1.76
CA ASP A 185 29.21 19.33 1.65
C ASP A 185 27.72 19.69 1.58
N GLU A 186 26.88 18.80 1.03
CA GLU A 186 25.43 18.97 0.93
C GLU A 186 24.66 18.53 2.19
N TYR A 187 25.31 17.94 3.17
CA TYR A 187 24.72 17.43 4.42
C TYR A 187 25.41 18.03 5.63
N GLU A 188 25.25 19.34 5.78
CA GLU A 188 25.82 20.08 6.91
C GLU A 188 25.19 19.67 8.24
N GLY A 189 26.01 19.52 9.26
CA GLY A 189 25.58 19.14 10.61
C GLY A 189 26.40 19.87 11.68
N PRO A 190 26.19 21.18 11.90
CA PRO A 190 26.73 21.86 13.07
C PRO A 190 25.93 21.46 14.31
N PHE A 191 26.61 20.99 15.37
CA PHE A 191 25.96 20.51 16.60
C PHE A 191 26.29 21.40 17.81
N ILE A 192 25.23 21.78 18.53
CA ILE A 192 25.28 22.43 19.85
C ILE A 192 25.01 21.35 20.89
N ILE A 193 25.87 21.29 21.93
CA ILE A 193 25.85 20.22 22.90
C ILE A 193 25.32 20.72 24.26
N PHE A 194 24.42 19.96 24.84
CA PHE A 194 23.89 20.20 26.18
C PHE A 194 24.29 19.04 27.09
N ASN A 195 25.21 19.28 28.02
CA ASN A 195 25.66 18.29 28.97
C ASN A 195 24.77 18.36 30.23
N GLU A 196 23.74 17.54 30.29
CA GLU A 196 22.77 17.56 31.40
C GLU A 196 23.21 16.61 32.53
N PRO A 197 22.95 16.97 33.80
CA PRO A 197 23.50 16.23 34.93
C PRO A 197 22.97 14.81 35.09
N ASN A 198 21.76 14.53 34.60
CA ASN A 198 21.09 13.23 34.71
C ASN A 198 20.00 13.04 33.65
N GLU A 199 19.43 11.84 33.56
CA GLU A 199 18.40 11.50 32.59
C GLU A 199 17.15 12.36 32.69
N LEU A 200 16.70 12.71 33.91
CA LEU A 200 15.55 13.59 34.11
C LEU A 200 15.79 14.99 33.54
N ALA A 201 16.96 15.56 33.74
CA ALA A 201 17.33 16.85 33.16
C ALA A 201 17.44 16.78 31.64
N LEU A 202 17.99 15.69 31.11
CA LEU A 202 18.07 15.40 29.66
C LEU A 202 16.65 15.37 29.05
N LEU A 203 15.70 14.63 29.64
CA LEU A 203 14.31 14.58 29.17
C LEU A 203 13.62 15.96 29.26
N HIS A 204 13.81 16.70 30.33
CA HIS A 204 13.28 18.06 30.46
C HIS A 204 13.85 19.01 29.40
N ARG A 205 15.14 18.94 29.11
CA ARG A 205 15.77 19.73 28.07
C ARG A 205 15.17 19.39 26.71
N PHE A 206 15.08 18.12 26.37
CA PHE A 206 14.49 17.64 25.13
C PHE A 206 13.04 18.13 24.95
N PHE A 207 12.18 17.88 25.94
CA PHE A 207 10.78 18.31 25.87
C PHE A 207 10.63 19.83 25.82
N SER A 208 11.45 20.59 26.53
CA SER A 208 11.43 22.04 26.46
C SER A 208 11.82 22.54 25.08
N HIS A 209 12.85 21.95 24.47
CA HIS A 209 13.29 22.37 23.14
C HIS A 209 12.28 21.98 22.06
N VAL A 210 11.61 20.82 22.17
CA VAL A 210 10.49 20.46 21.29
C VAL A 210 9.35 21.48 21.40
N ARG A 211 8.99 21.92 22.60
CA ARG A 211 7.94 22.96 22.79
C ARG A 211 8.36 24.32 22.22
N GLU A 212 9.60 24.72 22.44
CA GLU A 212 10.14 26.00 21.97
C GLU A 212 10.22 26.07 20.44
N SER A 213 10.71 25.01 19.81
CA SER A 213 10.82 24.92 18.36
C SER A 213 9.49 24.63 17.66
N SER A 214 8.53 24.04 18.38
CA SER A 214 7.19 23.70 17.88
C SER A 214 7.21 23.04 16.51
N PRO A 215 7.90 21.89 16.34
CA PRO A 215 8.02 21.25 15.05
C PRO A 215 6.65 20.83 14.53
N THR A 216 6.42 21.03 13.25
CA THR A 216 5.23 20.55 12.54
C THR A 216 5.39 19.12 12.06
N VAL A 217 6.64 18.68 11.92
CA VAL A 217 7.01 17.30 11.55
C VAL A 217 8.15 16.84 12.45
N ILE A 218 7.99 15.65 13.02
CA ILE A 218 9.09 14.90 13.64
C ILE A 218 9.34 13.65 12.80
N ALA A 219 10.57 13.53 12.29
CA ALA A 219 11.05 12.37 11.56
C ALA A 219 11.88 11.48 12.49
N THR A 220 11.77 10.18 12.33
CA THR A 220 12.54 9.16 13.05
C THR A 220 12.93 8.03 12.11
N TYR A 221 13.75 7.10 12.58
CA TYR A 221 14.03 5.86 11.89
C TYR A 221 13.69 4.67 12.78
N ASN A 222 12.53 4.04 12.59
CA ASN A 222 11.93 3.01 13.45
C ASN A 222 11.47 3.53 14.83
N GLY A 223 11.16 4.82 14.90
CA GLY A 223 10.85 5.50 16.16
C GLY A 223 9.57 5.03 16.86
N ASP A 224 8.59 4.51 16.14
CA ASP A 224 7.41 3.90 16.75
C ASP A 224 7.77 2.71 17.65
N SER A 225 8.77 1.92 17.22
CA SER A 225 9.16 0.69 17.92
C SER A 225 10.31 0.88 18.91
N PHE A 226 11.05 1.97 18.81
CA PHE A 226 12.23 2.19 19.64
C PHE A 226 12.22 3.58 20.30
N ASP A 227 12.53 4.64 19.57
CA ASP A 227 12.82 5.96 20.14
C ASP A 227 11.68 6.52 20.98
N PHE A 228 10.49 6.63 20.42
CA PHE A 228 9.33 7.15 21.15
C PHE A 228 8.90 6.24 22.27
N MET A 229 8.93 4.93 22.08
CA MET A 229 8.58 3.95 23.10
C MET A 229 9.54 4.05 24.29
N PHE A 230 10.84 4.21 23.99
CA PHE A 230 11.87 4.34 25.02
C PHE A 230 11.72 5.66 25.80
N VAL A 231 11.61 6.79 25.09
CA VAL A 231 11.42 8.12 25.68
C VAL A 231 10.16 8.17 26.55
N ASP A 232 9.04 7.62 26.08
CA ASP A 232 7.77 7.57 26.82
C ASP A 232 7.89 6.76 28.12
N THR A 233 8.52 5.59 28.03
CA THR A 233 8.73 4.72 29.20
C THR A 233 9.64 5.39 30.22
N ARG A 234 10.77 5.98 29.78
CA ARG A 234 11.69 6.69 30.68
C ARG A 234 11.06 7.94 31.28
N ALA A 235 10.30 8.72 30.49
CA ALA A 235 9.55 9.85 30.99
C ALA A 235 8.60 9.44 32.12
N ARG A 236 7.82 8.37 31.92
CA ARG A 236 6.90 7.82 32.94
C ARG A 236 7.62 7.39 34.22
N ILE A 237 8.79 6.76 34.11
CA ILE A 237 9.61 6.36 35.28
C ILE A 237 10.03 7.60 36.08
N HIS A 238 10.34 8.70 35.43
CA HIS A 238 10.69 9.97 36.05
C HIS A 238 9.48 10.83 36.45
N GLY A 239 8.25 10.32 36.30
CA GLY A 239 7.02 11.03 36.66
C GLY A 239 6.59 12.10 35.67
N LEU A 240 7.11 12.06 34.43
CA LEU A 240 6.70 12.91 33.32
C LEU A 240 5.68 12.20 32.43
N ASP A 241 4.79 12.98 31.83
CA ASP A 241 3.81 12.49 30.86
C ASP A 241 4.14 13.08 29.47
N MET A 242 4.69 12.27 28.57
CA MET A 242 5.10 12.71 27.24
C MET A 242 3.94 13.33 26.46
N LYS A 243 2.70 12.85 26.68
CA LYS A 243 1.52 13.44 26.06
C LYS A 243 1.26 14.88 26.53
N GLN A 244 1.47 15.15 27.80
CA GLN A 244 1.31 16.50 28.35
C GLN A 244 2.49 17.41 27.94
N GLU A 245 3.70 16.85 27.91
CA GLU A 245 4.91 17.59 27.59
C GLU A 245 5.00 18.02 26.14
N ILE A 246 4.81 17.08 25.19
CA ILE A 246 5.02 17.32 23.75
C ILE A 246 3.85 16.86 22.85
N GLY A 247 2.75 16.40 23.44
CA GLY A 247 1.54 16.03 22.71
C GLY A 247 1.55 14.66 22.07
N PHE A 248 2.61 13.86 22.22
CA PHE A 248 2.72 12.51 21.64
C PHE A 248 2.21 11.45 22.60
N ALA A 249 1.43 10.53 22.07
CA ALA A 249 0.95 9.36 22.80
C ALA A 249 0.85 8.15 21.89
N ARG A 250 1.02 6.97 22.46
CA ARG A 250 0.80 5.69 21.80
C ARG A 250 -0.70 5.47 21.58
N ASP A 251 -1.07 5.07 20.37
CA ASP A 251 -2.44 4.73 20.02
C ASP A 251 -2.73 3.23 20.13
N SER A 252 -3.93 2.80 19.68
CA SER A 252 -4.34 1.38 19.70
C SER A 252 -3.57 0.50 18.72
N ASP A 253 -2.92 1.09 17.75
CA ASP A 253 -2.13 0.39 16.73
C ASP A 253 -0.63 0.36 17.09
N ASP A 254 -0.31 0.70 18.34
CA ASP A 254 1.04 0.80 18.88
C ASP A 254 1.91 1.85 18.17
N GLU A 255 1.28 2.90 17.62
CA GLU A 255 1.92 4.00 16.90
C GLU A 255 1.92 5.27 17.74
N TYR A 256 3.03 6.02 17.70
CA TYR A 256 3.13 7.30 18.41
C TYR A 256 2.67 8.45 17.52
N LYS A 257 1.59 9.10 17.94
CA LYS A 257 0.93 10.19 17.19
C LYS A 257 0.69 11.41 18.06
N SER A 258 0.64 12.57 17.39
CA SER A 258 0.27 13.84 18.01
C SER A 258 -0.84 14.53 17.20
N ARG A 259 -1.61 15.39 17.88
CA ARG A 259 -2.61 16.24 17.22
C ARG A 259 -2.00 17.50 16.60
N HIS A 260 -0.78 17.84 16.98
CA HIS A 260 -0.14 19.11 16.66
C HIS A 260 1.07 18.96 15.74
N CYS A 261 1.62 17.76 15.64
CA CYS A 261 2.82 17.45 14.91
C CYS A 261 2.65 16.11 14.18
N ALA A 262 3.07 16.04 12.92
CA ALA A 262 3.10 14.81 12.16
C ALA A 262 4.33 13.97 12.54
N HIS A 263 4.14 12.69 12.84
CA HIS A 263 5.25 11.76 13.02
C HIS A 263 5.48 10.94 11.75
N LEU A 264 6.63 11.13 11.12
CA LEU A 264 7.01 10.49 9.88
C LEU A 264 8.21 9.56 10.09
N ASP A 265 7.91 8.30 10.40
CA ASP A 265 8.92 7.25 10.54
C ASP A 265 9.47 6.84 9.18
N CYS A 266 10.69 7.27 8.87
CA CYS A 266 11.37 7.02 7.59
C CYS A 266 11.53 5.52 7.29
N PHE A 267 11.61 4.66 8.31
CA PHE A 267 11.71 3.23 8.10
C PHE A 267 10.47 2.64 7.41
N ARG A 268 9.28 3.20 7.67
CA ARG A 268 8.04 2.80 6.97
C ARG A 268 8.11 3.13 5.47
N TRP A 269 8.62 4.31 5.12
CA TRP A 269 8.87 4.66 3.73
C TRP A 269 9.89 3.74 3.08
N VAL A 270 10.97 3.43 3.80
CA VAL A 270 12.00 2.52 3.30
C VAL A 270 11.42 1.14 3.00
N LYS A 271 10.58 0.59 3.88
CA LYS A 271 9.94 -0.72 3.67
C LYS A 271 8.99 -0.74 2.48
N ARG A 272 8.24 0.32 2.26
CA ARG A 272 7.18 0.36 1.25
C ARG A 272 7.63 0.89 -0.10
N ASP A 273 8.40 1.99 -0.11
CA ASP A 273 8.60 2.83 -1.29
C ASP A 273 10.06 2.96 -1.75
N SER A 274 11.03 2.45 -1.00
CA SER A 274 12.46 2.62 -1.33
C SER A 274 12.97 1.68 -2.43
N TYR A 275 12.26 0.58 -2.67
CA TYR A 275 12.67 -0.51 -3.57
C TYR A 275 14.01 -1.15 -3.20
N LEU A 276 14.42 -1.05 -1.95
CA LEU A 276 15.63 -1.71 -1.45
C LEU A 276 15.33 -3.17 -1.09
N PRO A 277 16.27 -4.11 -1.35
CA PRO A 277 16.09 -5.51 -0.99
C PRO A 277 15.85 -5.69 0.51
N GLN A 278 15.11 -6.74 0.85
CA GLN A 278 14.94 -7.14 2.24
C GLN A 278 16.31 -7.48 2.84
N GLY A 279 16.61 -6.97 4.04
CA GLY A 279 17.92 -7.07 4.68
C GLY A 279 18.85 -5.87 4.43
N SER A 280 18.52 -4.99 3.46
CA SER A 280 19.26 -3.73 3.19
C SER A 280 18.46 -2.50 3.63
N GLN A 281 17.64 -2.65 4.65
CA GLN A 281 16.71 -1.61 5.12
C GLN A 281 17.15 -0.97 6.46
N GLY A 282 18.31 -1.33 7.00
CA GLY A 282 18.93 -0.62 8.12
C GLY A 282 19.39 0.78 7.72
N LEU A 283 19.41 1.74 8.66
CA LEU A 283 19.72 3.15 8.38
C LEU A 283 21.04 3.31 7.61
N LYS A 284 22.11 2.58 8.01
CA LYS A 284 23.39 2.58 7.30
C LYS A 284 23.26 2.19 5.83
N ALA A 285 22.66 1.04 5.56
CA ALA A 285 22.51 0.54 4.19
C ALA A 285 21.68 1.51 3.32
N VAL A 286 20.64 2.09 3.90
CA VAL A 286 19.80 3.12 3.24
C VAL A 286 20.59 4.39 2.99
N THR A 287 21.41 4.85 3.94
CA THR A 287 22.28 6.02 3.81
C THR A 287 23.29 5.84 2.68
N VAL A 288 23.95 4.69 2.62
CA VAL A 288 24.86 4.37 1.50
C VAL A 288 24.10 4.38 0.17
N ALA A 289 22.94 3.72 0.10
CA ALA A 289 22.20 3.57 -1.15
C ALA A 289 21.52 4.88 -1.62
N LYS A 290 20.98 5.69 -0.70
CA LYS A 290 20.16 6.88 -1.03
C LYS A 290 20.93 8.18 -0.87
N LEU A 291 21.72 8.35 0.18
CA LEU A 291 22.49 9.56 0.43
C LEU A 291 23.92 9.47 -0.14
N GLY A 292 24.41 8.26 -0.41
CA GLY A 292 25.66 8.02 -1.10
C GLY A 292 26.90 8.33 -0.27
N TYR A 293 26.83 8.14 1.04
CA TYR A 293 28.00 8.13 1.94
C TYR A 293 27.90 6.99 2.94
N ASP A 294 29.01 6.56 3.49
CA ASP A 294 29.09 5.51 4.51
C ASP A 294 29.06 6.17 5.89
N PRO A 295 27.94 6.08 6.65
CA PRO A 295 27.84 6.66 7.98
C PRO A 295 28.72 5.90 8.97
N MET A 296 29.01 6.56 10.09
CA MET A 296 29.74 5.94 11.18
C MET A 296 28.97 4.73 11.70
N GLU A 297 29.66 3.64 12.00
CA GLU A 297 29.06 2.44 12.61
C GLU A 297 29.81 2.09 13.88
N LEU A 298 29.09 1.74 14.91
CA LEU A 298 29.62 1.29 16.19
C LEU A 298 28.99 -0.05 16.54
N ASP A 299 29.82 -0.98 17.04
CA ASP A 299 29.30 -2.24 17.57
C ASP A 299 28.38 -1.94 18.77
N PRO A 300 27.11 -2.38 18.76
CA PRO A 300 26.20 -2.17 19.87
C PRO A 300 26.73 -2.63 21.24
N GLU A 301 27.63 -3.62 21.27
CA GLU A 301 28.26 -4.08 22.51
C GLU A 301 29.29 -3.08 23.07
N LEU A 302 29.78 -2.17 22.26
CA LEU A 302 30.75 -1.14 22.65
C LEU A 302 30.10 0.18 23.08
N MET A 303 28.81 0.39 22.81
CA MET A 303 28.13 1.68 23.07
C MET A 303 28.18 2.06 24.57
N THR A 304 27.77 1.15 25.45
CA THR A 304 27.81 1.41 26.92
C THR A 304 29.26 1.58 27.45
N PRO A 305 30.25 0.75 27.08
CA PRO A 305 31.63 1.02 27.43
C PRO A 305 32.17 2.37 26.91
N TYR A 306 31.83 2.75 25.67
CA TYR A 306 32.33 4.00 25.06
C TYR A 306 31.76 5.26 25.73
N ALA A 307 30.61 5.16 26.40
CA ALA A 307 30.10 6.25 27.22
C ALA A 307 31.09 6.73 28.30
N SER A 308 31.95 5.82 28.79
CA SER A 308 32.97 6.13 29.77
C SER A 308 34.39 6.21 29.18
N GLU A 309 34.70 5.42 28.16
CA GLU A 309 36.06 5.29 27.62
C GLU A 309 36.32 6.22 26.42
N GLN A 310 35.31 6.43 25.57
CA GLN A 310 35.41 7.22 24.33
C GLN A 310 34.13 8.01 24.06
N PRO A 311 33.70 8.92 24.97
CA PRO A 311 32.41 9.62 24.88
C PRO A 311 32.30 10.47 23.60
N GLN A 312 33.38 11.07 23.11
CA GLN A 312 33.38 11.82 21.86
C GLN A 312 33.08 10.94 20.63
N THR A 313 33.57 9.71 20.62
CA THR A 313 33.31 8.75 19.54
C THR A 313 31.83 8.33 19.57
N LEU A 314 31.28 8.08 20.75
CA LEU A 314 29.86 7.78 20.91
C LEU A 314 28.97 8.96 20.48
N ALA A 315 29.36 10.19 20.82
CA ALA A 315 28.66 11.40 20.37
C ALA A 315 28.65 11.54 18.85
N GLN A 316 29.81 11.28 18.19
CA GLN A 316 29.90 11.31 16.72
C GLN A 316 29.01 10.24 16.08
N TYR A 317 28.90 9.06 16.67
CA TYR A 317 28.00 8.01 16.21
C TYR A 317 26.53 8.45 16.33
N SER A 318 26.10 8.93 17.50
CA SER A 318 24.74 9.38 17.74
C SER A 318 24.31 10.49 16.77
N VAL A 319 25.16 11.51 16.56
CA VAL A 319 24.81 12.60 15.62
C VAL A 319 24.82 12.13 14.16
N SER A 320 25.62 11.09 13.82
CA SER A 320 25.59 10.48 12.49
C SER A 320 24.22 9.95 12.12
N ASP A 321 23.53 9.31 13.07
CA ASP A 321 22.20 8.73 12.84
C ASP A 321 21.12 9.82 12.75
N ALA A 322 21.19 10.88 13.56
CA ALA A 322 20.33 12.04 13.44
C ALA A 322 20.47 12.77 12.09
N VAL A 323 21.72 12.99 11.63
CA VAL A 323 22.04 13.61 10.33
C VAL A 323 21.51 12.74 9.18
N ALA A 324 21.78 11.43 9.22
CA ALA A 324 21.29 10.49 8.21
C ALA A 324 19.77 10.49 8.12
N THR A 325 19.08 10.43 9.26
CA THR A 325 17.61 10.44 9.33
C THR A 325 17.04 11.76 8.81
N TYR A 326 17.62 12.91 9.21
CA TYR A 326 17.17 14.22 8.76
C TYR A 326 17.27 14.37 7.24
N TYR A 327 18.43 14.09 6.64
CA TYR A 327 18.62 14.26 5.21
C TYR A 327 17.92 13.18 4.37
N LEU A 328 17.76 11.97 4.88
CA LEU A 328 16.90 10.95 4.26
C LEU A 328 15.45 11.45 4.18
N TYR A 329 14.96 12.00 5.27
CA TYR A 329 13.63 12.59 5.32
C TYR A 329 13.50 13.76 4.34
N MET A 330 14.37 14.75 4.40
CA MET A 330 14.28 15.97 3.58
C MET A 330 14.40 15.69 2.09
N LYS A 331 15.28 14.76 1.70
CA LYS A 331 15.57 14.47 0.30
C LYS A 331 14.55 13.56 -0.37
N TYR A 332 14.01 12.60 0.36
CA TYR A 332 13.16 11.54 -0.20
C TYR A 332 11.76 11.47 0.41
N VAL A 333 11.64 11.39 1.73
CA VAL A 333 10.36 11.13 2.38
C VAL A 333 9.45 12.34 2.32
N HIS A 334 9.97 13.53 2.64
CA HIS A 334 9.20 14.78 2.65
C HIS A 334 8.55 15.08 1.28
N PRO A 335 9.30 15.18 0.17
CA PRO A 335 8.71 15.48 -1.13
C PRO A 335 7.74 14.39 -1.60
N PHE A 336 8.03 13.14 -1.30
CA PHE A 336 7.18 12.02 -1.67
C PHE A 336 5.83 12.06 -0.94
N ILE A 337 5.84 12.15 0.39
CA ILE A 337 4.61 12.14 1.20
C ILE A 337 3.76 13.38 0.94
N PHE A 338 4.35 14.57 0.90
CA PHE A 338 3.58 15.80 0.68
C PHE A 338 3.06 15.92 -0.76
N SER A 339 3.72 15.32 -1.76
CA SER A 339 3.14 15.22 -3.11
C SER A 339 1.85 14.39 -3.12
N LEU A 340 1.81 13.31 -2.36
CA LEU A 340 0.61 12.49 -2.20
C LEU A 340 -0.48 13.22 -1.39
N CYS A 341 -0.12 13.99 -0.37
CA CYS A 341 -1.06 14.79 0.42
C CYS A 341 -1.76 15.90 -0.39
N ASN A 342 -1.23 16.30 -1.54
CA ASN A 342 -1.90 17.22 -2.47
C ASN A 342 -3.09 16.57 -3.19
N ILE A 343 -3.12 15.27 -3.26
CA ILE A 343 -4.11 14.49 -4.02
C ILE A 343 -5.05 13.74 -3.06
N ILE A 344 -4.46 13.10 -2.05
CA ILE A 344 -5.15 12.22 -1.11
C ILE A 344 -5.62 13.04 0.09
N PRO A 345 -6.90 12.96 0.51
CA PRO A 345 -7.43 13.72 1.64
C PRO A 345 -7.06 13.11 3.01
N LEU A 346 -5.79 12.79 3.20
CA LEU A 346 -5.25 12.22 4.43
C LEU A 346 -4.11 13.08 4.97
N ASN A 347 -3.85 12.96 6.26
CA ASN A 347 -2.68 13.57 6.91
C ASN A 347 -1.39 12.91 6.42
N PRO A 348 -0.23 13.58 6.52
CA PRO A 348 1.06 12.99 6.19
C PRO A 348 1.34 11.66 6.91
N ASP A 349 1.00 11.57 8.20
CA ASP A 349 1.10 10.35 9.01
C ASP A 349 0.31 9.19 8.40
N GLU A 350 -0.94 9.45 8.05
CA GLU A 350 -1.83 8.44 7.46
C GLU A 350 -1.36 8.03 6.06
N VAL A 351 -0.89 8.99 5.25
CA VAL A 351 -0.33 8.70 3.91
C VAL A 351 0.90 7.80 4.02
N LEU A 352 1.74 8.03 5.02
CA LEU A 352 2.91 7.19 5.25
C LEU A 352 2.55 5.80 5.78
N ARG A 353 1.60 5.73 6.71
CA ARG A 353 1.27 4.51 7.48
C ARG A 353 0.30 3.58 6.77
N LYS A 354 -0.64 4.12 6.00
CA LYS A 354 -1.63 3.32 5.25
C LYS A 354 -1.01 2.67 4.02
N GLY A 355 -1.47 1.48 3.70
CA GLY A 355 -1.08 0.79 2.48
C GLY A 355 -1.62 1.47 1.21
N THR A 356 -1.01 1.18 0.07
CA THR A 356 -1.41 1.72 -1.24
C THR A 356 -2.87 1.45 -1.58
N GLY A 357 -3.42 0.29 -1.18
CA GLY A 357 -4.84 -0.03 -1.34
C GLY A 357 -5.76 0.99 -0.67
N THR A 358 -5.48 1.36 0.58
CA THR A 358 -6.26 2.38 1.32
C THR A 358 -6.11 3.77 0.69
N LEU A 359 -4.93 4.11 0.17
CA LEU A 359 -4.71 5.38 -0.53
C LEU A 359 -5.55 5.45 -1.80
N CYS A 360 -5.60 4.38 -2.61
CA CYS A 360 -6.45 4.28 -3.79
C CYS A 360 -7.94 4.32 -3.44
N GLU A 361 -8.37 3.59 -2.40
CA GLU A 361 -9.74 3.62 -1.88
C GLU A 361 -10.16 5.05 -1.54
N THR A 362 -9.32 5.79 -0.84
CA THR A 362 -9.59 7.18 -0.45
C THR A 362 -9.73 8.10 -1.66
N LEU A 363 -8.92 7.91 -2.70
CA LEU A 363 -9.08 8.63 -3.98
C LEU A 363 -10.42 8.31 -4.66
N LEU A 364 -10.81 7.04 -4.67
CA LEU A 364 -12.11 6.62 -5.20
C LEU A 364 -13.27 7.23 -4.40
N MET A 365 -13.15 7.32 -3.07
CA MET A 365 -14.14 7.99 -2.22
C MET A 365 -14.34 9.47 -2.61
N VAL A 366 -13.24 10.19 -2.92
CA VAL A 366 -13.34 11.59 -3.40
C VAL A 366 -14.11 11.67 -4.70
N GLN A 367 -13.81 10.80 -5.67
CA GLN A 367 -14.47 10.80 -6.96
C GLN A 367 -15.93 10.35 -6.84
N ALA A 368 -16.22 9.35 -6.03
CA ALA A 368 -17.56 8.90 -5.73
C ALA A 368 -18.43 10.05 -5.13
N TYR A 369 -17.88 10.77 -4.15
CA TYR A 369 -18.55 11.93 -3.57
C TYR A 369 -18.87 13.03 -4.60
N LYS A 370 -17.88 13.40 -5.43
CA LYS A 370 -18.06 14.39 -6.51
C LYS A 370 -19.10 13.96 -7.55
N SER A 371 -19.14 12.66 -7.85
CA SER A 371 -20.09 12.05 -8.81
C SER A 371 -21.41 11.65 -8.19
N ARG A 372 -21.62 11.87 -6.88
CA ARG A 372 -22.80 11.44 -6.12
C ARG A 372 -23.07 9.94 -6.20
N ILE A 373 -22.00 9.16 -6.14
CA ILE A 373 -22.02 7.70 -6.07
C ILE A 373 -21.83 7.30 -4.61
N LEU A 374 -22.73 6.47 -4.09
CA LEU A 374 -22.59 5.89 -2.75
C LEU A 374 -21.58 4.74 -2.79
N MET A 375 -20.63 4.80 -1.89
CA MET A 375 -19.63 3.73 -1.72
C MET A 375 -20.18 2.62 -0.81
N PRO A 376 -19.80 1.36 -1.04
CA PRO A 376 -20.13 0.28 -0.12
C PRO A 376 -19.46 0.54 1.25
N ASN A 377 -20.05 -0.03 2.30
CA ASN A 377 -19.45 0.03 3.64
C ASN A 377 -18.15 -0.76 3.68
N ARG A 378 -17.21 -0.29 4.48
CA ARG A 378 -15.89 -0.90 4.63
C ARG A 378 -15.96 -2.22 5.42
N HIS A 379 -16.83 -2.27 6.41
CA HIS A 379 -17.05 -3.45 7.23
C HIS A 379 -18.21 -4.24 6.67
N VAL A 380 -17.92 -5.36 6.03
CA VAL A 380 -18.89 -6.40 5.72
C VAL A 380 -19.09 -7.22 6.99
N ASP A 381 -20.35 -7.53 7.32
CA ASP A 381 -20.65 -8.35 8.48
C ASP A 381 -20.00 -9.74 8.28
N PRO A 382 -19.19 -10.25 9.26
CA PRO A 382 -18.60 -11.60 9.17
C PRO A 382 -19.63 -12.71 8.91
N ILE A 383 -20.91 -12.46 9.26
CA ILE A 383 -22.00 -13.42 9.01
C ILE A 383 -22.24 -13.60 7.50
N ASP A 384 -22.00 -12.56 6.69
CA ASP A 384 -22.16 -12.66 5.23
C ASP A 384 -21.04 -13.48 4.58
N ASN A 385 -19.93 -13.68 5.27
CA ASN A 385 -18.78 -14.52 4.88
C ASN A 385 -18.83 -15.90 5.55
N SER A 386 -19.99 -16.36 5.98
CA SER A 386 -20.14 -17.68 6.59
C SER A 386 -20.79 -18.68 5.64
N TYR A 387 -20.23 -19.89 5.60
CA TYR A 387 -20.79 -21.00 4.87
C TYR A 387 -21.08 -22.17 5.84
N GLU A 388 -22.32 -22.66 5.86
CA GLU A 388 -22.80 -23.73 6.77
C GLU A 388 -22.46 -23.47 8.26
N GLY A 389 -22.47 -22.18 8.69
CA GLY A 389 -22.12 -21.78 10.05
C GLY A 389 -20.62 -21.65 10.34
N HIS A 390 -19.77 -21.85 9.34
CA HIS A 390 -18.33 -21.63 9.42
C HIS A 390 -17.96 -20.30 8.76
N ILE A 391 -17.19 -19.47 9.44
CA ILE A 391 -16.65 -18.24 8.88
C ILE A 391 -15.57 -18.65 7.86
N LEU A 392 -15.68 -18.13 6.63
CA LEU A 392 -14.65 -18.28 5.61
C LEU A 392 -13.41 -17.48 6.02
N GLU A 393 -12.30 -18.16 6.22
CA GLU A 393 -11.05 -17.59 6.75
C GLU A 393 -10.41 -16.51 5.85
N SER A 394 -10.83 -16.40 4.60
CA SER A 394 -10.14 -15.52 3.65
C SER A 394 -11.10 -15.02 2.56
N GLU A 395 -11.17 -13.73 2.41
CA GLU A 395 -11.77 -13.06 1.24
C GLU A 395 -10.81 -13.06 0.03
N THR A 396 -9.63 -13.64 0.16
CA THR A 396 -8.64 -13.68 -0.89
C THR A 396 -8.92 -14.83 -1.85
N TYR A 397 -8.83 -14.54 -3.13
CA TYR A 397 -8.83 -15.58 -4.17
C TYR A 397 -7.49 -16.34 -4.18
N VAL A 398 -7.52 -17.56 -4.69
CA VAL A 398 -6.32 -18.36 -4.87
C VAL A 398 -5.42 -17.65 -5.88
N GLY A 399 -4.19 -17.32 -5.46
CA GLY A 399 -3.19 -16.68 -6.32
C GLY A 399 -2.59 -17.64 -7.34
N GLY A 400 -1.60 -17.15 -8.10
CA GLY A 400 -0.84 -17.97 -9.05
C GLY A 400 -0.08 -19.09 -8.34
N HIS A 401 0.00 -20.24 -9.01
CA HIS A 401 0.83 -21.33 -8.53
C HIS A 401 2.31 -21.03 -8.76
N VAL A 402 3.14 -21.16 -7.73
CA VAL A 402 4.58 -20.97 -7.80
C VAL A 402 5.26 -22.30 -7.49
N GLU A 403 6.04 -22.78 -8.44
CA GLU A 403 6.86 -23.98 -8.27
C GLU A 403 8.34 -23.63 -8.31
N ALA A 404 9.13 -24.25 -7.42
CA ALA A 404 10.56 -24.29 -7.56
C ALA A 404 10.92 -25.49 -8.43
N LEU A 405 11.53 -25.24 -9.59
CA LEU A 405 12.02 -26.32 -10.47
C LEU A 405 13.16 -27.08 -9.80
N GLU A 406 13.96 -26.40 -9.01
CA GLU A 406 15.03 -26.96 -8.21
C GLU A 406 15.09 -26.24 -6.87
N ALA A 407 15.04 -26.98 -5.77
CA ALA A 407 15.13 -26.46 -4.41
C ALA A 407 16.52 -26.67 -3.85
N GLY A 408 17.09 -25.63 -3.25
CA GLY A 408 18.42 -25.70 -2.67
C GLY A 408 18.91 -24.36 -2.14
N VAL A 409 20.12 -24.35 -1.59
CA VAL A 409 20.82 -23.14 -1.21
C VAL A 409 21.82 -22.78 -2.31
N PHE A 410 21.59 -21.66 -2.97
CA PHE A 410 22.47 -21.16 -4.03
C PHE A 410 23.32 -20.01 -3.48
N ARG A 411 24.65 -20.15 -3.61
CA ARG A 411 25.63 -19.15 -3.14
C ARG A 411 26.49 -18.69 -4.31
N SER A 412 26.56 -17.39 -4.52
CA SER A 412 27.35 -16.78 -5.60
C SER A 412 28.88 -16.81 -5.37
N ASP A 413 29.30 -17.12 -4.15
CA ASP A 413 30.73 -17.22 -3.79
C ASP A 413 31.32 -18.63 -3.96
N ILE A 414 30.47 -19.64 -4.13
CA ILE A 414 30.88 -21.05 -4.27
C ILE A 414 30.75 -21.47 -5.74
N PRO A 415 31.82 -21.98 -6.37
CA PRO A 415 31.72 -22.56 -7.71
C PRO A 415 30.74 -23.71 -7.74
N THR A 416 29.88 -23.70 -8.74
CA THR A 416 28.82 -24.69 -8.94
C THR A 416 28.99 -25.33 -10.32
N ASP A 417 28.69 -26.62 -10.44
CA ASP A 417 28.71 -27.34 -11.71
C ASP A 417 27.40 -27.07 -12.47
N PHE A 418 27.51 -26.43 -13.62
CA PHE A 418 26.39 -26.20 -14.51
C PHE A 418 26.38 -27.21 -15.64
N ARG A 419 25.17 -27.67 -15.96
CA ARG A 419 24.91 -28.51 -17.13
C ARG A 419 23.89 -27.79 -18.03
N ILE A 420 24.34 -27.44 -19.22
CA ILE A 420 23.53 -26.74 -20.22
C ILE A 420 22.96 -27.78 -21.19
N ASP A 421 21.74 -27.56 -21.66
CA ASP A 421 21.14 -28.38 -22.72
C ASP A 421 21.64 -27.90 -24.09
N PRO A 422 22.44 -28.70 -24.82
CA PRO A 422 22.93 -28.32 -26.13
C PRO A 422 21.81 -28.07 -27.18
N SER A 423 20.66 -28.77 -27.02
CA SER A 423 19.55 -28.61 -27.95
C SER A 423 18.87 -27.25 -27.81
N ALA A 424 18.79 -26.73 -26.58
CA ALA A 424 18.27 -25.39 -26.31
C ALA A 424 19.20 -24.31 -26.89
N MET A 425 20.51 -24.48 -26.77
CA MET A 425 21.47 -23.56 -27.39
C MET A 425 21.36 -23.57 -28.91
N GLN A 426 21.18 -24.74 -29.53
CA GLN A 426 20.98 -24.84 -30.98
C GLN A 426 19.68 -24.11 -31.41
N THR A 427 18.59 -24.25 -30.65
CA THR A 427 17.35 -23.54 -30.97
C THR A 427 17.53 -22.02 -30.92
N LEU A 428 18.29 -21.51 -29.92
CA LEU A 428 18.61 -20.08 -29.86
C LEU A 428 19.47 -19.59 -31.00
N ILE A 429 20.42 -20.40 -31.47
CA ILE A 429 21.26 -20.09 -32.65
C ILE A 429 20.38 -20.03 -33.90
N ASP A 430 19.49 -21.00 -34.09
CA ASP A 430 18.61 -21.08 -35.25
C ASP A 430 17.61 -19.91 -35.30
N ASP A 431 17.18 -19.39 -34.15
CA ASP A 431 16.24 -18.27 -34.07
C ASP A 431 16.91 -16.89 -33.88
N LEU A 432 18.24 -16.84 -33.87
CA LEU A 432 18.99 -15.61 -33.57
C LEU A 432 18.65 -14.45 -34.50
N ASP A 433 18.54 -14.73 -35.82
CA ASP A 433 18.24 -13.69 -36.82
C ASP A 433 16.83 -13.11 -36.61
N ASN A 434 15.85 -13.95 -36.27
CA ASN A 434 14.49 -13.48 -35.98
C ASN A 434 14.47 -12.63 -34.71
N ALA A 435 15.18 -13.04 -33.66
CA ALA A 435 15.26 -12.31 -32.39
C ALA A 435 15.92 -10.94 -32.58
N LEU A 436 17.04 -10.87 -33.28
CA LEU A 436 17.71 -9.60 -33.58
C LEU A 436 16.86 -8.68 -34.48
N GLN A 437 16.20 -9.24 -35.48
CA GLN A 437 15.30 -8.46 -36.34
C GLN A 437 14.14 -7.89 -35.52
N PHE A 438 13.50 -8.68 -34.67
CA PHE A 438 12.42 -8.24 -33.81
C PHE A 438 12.88 -7.11 -32.86
N SER A 439 14.03 -7.26 -32.22
CA SER A 439 14.56 -6.23 -31.33
C SER A 439 14.85 -4.91 -32.05
N ILE A 440 15.34 -4.95 -33.27
CA ILE A 440 15.62 -3.75 -34.06
C ILE A 440 14.33 -3.09 -34.56
N THR A 441 13.41 -3.88 -35.13
CA THR A 441 12.23 -3.32 -35.83
C THR A 441 11.09 -3.00 -34.90
N GLU A 442 10.77 -3.89 -33.94
CA GLU A 442 9.61 -3.75 -33.07
C GLU A 442 9.94 -3.00 -31.77
N GLU A 443 11.08 -3.30 -31.15
CA GLU A 443 11.47 -2.65 -29.89
C GLU A 443 12.24 -1.35 -30.14
N GLY A 444 13.21 -1.37 -31.05
CA GLY A 444 14.05 -0.22 -31.37
C GLY A 444 13.42 0.77 -32.35
N HIS A 445 12.34 0.39 -33.05
CA HIS A 445 11.71 1.19 -34.11
C HIS A 445 12.69 1.68 -35.21
N MET A 446 13.70 0.86 -35.51
CA MET A 446 14.74 1.12 -36.48
C MET A 446 14.65 0.12 -37.65
N THR A 447 15.36 0.38 -38.73
CA THR A 447 15.53 -0.58 -39.82
C THR A 447 16.88 -1.28 -39.72
N LEU A 448 17.03 -2.43 -40.32
CA LEU A 448 18.32 -3.16 -40.36
C LEU A 448 19.43 -2.33 -41.02
N ASP A 449 19.08 -1.46 -41.96
CA ASP A 449 20.02 -0.58 -42.63
C ASP A 449 20.57 0.54 -41.76
N ASP A 450 19.89 0.84 -40.62
CA ASP A 450 20.36 1.82 -39.64
C ASP A 450 21.43 1.26 -38.70
N ILE A 451 21.69 -0.06 -38.75
CA ILE A 451 22.61 -0.76 -37.86
C ILE A 451 23.91 -1.11 -38.58
N GLU A 452 24.97 -0.39 -38.33
CA GLU A 452 26.26 -0.59 -38.99
C GLU A 452 26.99 -1.90 -38.62
N ASN A 453 26.81 -2.36 -37.35
CA ASN A 453 27.55 -3.49 -36.79
C ASN A 453 26.72 -4.78 -36.63
N TYR A 454 25.58 -4.92 -37.33
CA TYR A 454 24.70 -6.08 -37.21
C TYR A 454 25.43 -7.43 -37.37
N ALA A 455 26.25 -7.55 -38.43
CA ALA A 455 26.96 -8.80 -38.72
C ALA A 455 27.99 -9.15 -37.63
N GLU A 456 28.62 -8.16 -37.05
CA GLU A 456 29.61 -8.32 -35.98
C GLU A 456 28.95 -8.80 -34.68
N VAL A 457 27.89 -8.11 -34.23
CA VAL A 457 27.13 -8.47 -33.03
C VAL A 457 26.48 -9.85 -33.19
N ARG A 458 25.90 -10.14 -34.36
CA ARG A 458 25.33 -11.45 -34.65
C ARG A 458 26.38 -12.56 -34.53
N ALA A 459 27.57 -12.35 -35.10
CA ALA A 459 28.67 -13.33 -35.06
C ALA A 459 29.18 -13.53 -33.63
N GLU A 460 29.27 -12.48 -32.84
CA GLU A 460 29.67 -12.53 -31.42
C GLU A 460 28.67 -13.34 -30.58
N ILE A 461 27.37 -13.05 -30.69
CA ILE A 461 26.31 -13.78 -29.97
C ILE A 461 26.29 -15.25 -30.41
N CYS A 462 26.36 -15.51 -31.73
CA CYS A 462 26.40 -16.86 -32.28
C CYS A 462 27.59 -17.64 -31.70
N GLY A 463 28.79 -17.04 -31.69
CA GLY A 463 30.00 -17.68 -31.14
C GLY A 463 29.89 -18.00 -29.63
N MET A 464 29.28 -17.13 -28.84
CA MET A 464 29.04 -17.41 -27.43
C MET A 464 28.02 -18.56 -27.22
N LEU A 465 26.97 -18.62 -28.03
CA LEU A 465 25.99 -19.71 -27.97
C LEU A 465 26.59 -21.04 -28.41
N GLU A 466 27.44 -21.03 -29.46
CA GLU A 466 28.17 -22.21 -29.95
C GLU A 466 29.13 -22.75 -28.88
N GLU A 467 29.86 -21.87 -28.19
CA GLU A 467 30.73 -22.27 -27.08
C GLU A 467 29.92 -22.95 -25.95
N LEU A 468 28.76 -22.43 -25.61
CA LEU A 468 27.88 -23.02 -24.59
C LEU A 468 27.30 -24.37 -25.06
N ARG A 469 26.94 -24.50 -26.35
CA ARG A 469 26.45 -25.74 -26.93
C ARG A 469 27.53 -26.84 -26.95
N ASP A 470 28.74 -26.47 -27.31
CA ASP A 470 29.85 -27.42 -27.51
C ASP A 470 30.53 -27.81 -26.18
N HIS A 471 30.41 -26.95 -25.15
CA HIS A 471 30.93 -27.18 -23.81
C HIS A 471 29.79 -27.13 -22.76
N PRO A 472 28.88 -28.12 -22.76
CA PRO A 472 27.65 -28.08 -21.96
C PRO A 472 27.86 -28.28 -20.46
N VAL A 473 29.04 -28.70 -20.03
CA VAL A 473 29.38 -28.87 -18.61
C VAL A 473 30.48 -27.91 -18.24
N ARG A 474 30.21 -27.03 -17.30
CA ARG A 474 31.21 -26.06 -16.83
C ARG A 474 31.04 -25.79 -15.34
N GLN A 475 32.16 -25.49 -14.68
CA GLN A 475 32.17 -25.02 -13.30
C GLN A 475 32.33 -23.50 -13.29
N ASP A 476 31.41 -22.80 -12.68
CA ASP A 476 31.43 -21.35 -12.57
C ASP A 476 30.76 -20.88 -11.28
N LYS A 477 30.99 -19.62 -10.92
CA LYS A 477 30.28 -18.99 -9.81
C LYS A 477 28.90 -18.56 -10.28
N PRO A 478 27.80 -19.04 -9.64
CA PRO A 478 26.47 -18.71 -10.08
C PRO A 478 26.15 -17.23 -9.85
N LEU A 479 25.53 -16.60 -10.84
CA LEU A 479 24.87 -15.31 -10.68
C LEU A 479 23.37 -15.57 -10.58
N ILE A 480 22.75 -14.97 -9.57
CA ILE A 480 21.29 -15.05 -9.39
C ILE A 480 20.67 -13.84 -10.07
N TYR A 481 19.88 -14.08 -11.10
CA TYR A 481 19.09 -13.05 -11.76
C TYR A 481 17.66 -13.12 -11.24
N HIS A 482 17.20 -12.02 -10.66
CA HIS A 482 15.80 -11.84 -10.29
C HIS A 482 15.10 -11.04 -11.37
N LEU A 483 14.27 -11.72 -12.17
CA LEU A 483 13.49 -11.09 -13.23
C LEU A 483 12.06 -10.88 -12.73
N ASP A 484 11.57 -9.68 -12.90
CA ASP A 484 10.20 -9.30 -12.57
C ASP A 484 9.50 -8.66 -13.76
N VAL A 485 8.22 -8.96 -13.92
CA VAL A 485 7.38 -8.35 -14.96
C VAL A 485 6.74 -7.10 -14.37
N ALA A 486 7.24 -5.94 -14.77
CA ALA A 486 6.73 -4.66 -14.29
C ALA A 486 5.24 -4.51 -14.62
N ALA A 487 4.44 -4.13 -13.61
CA ALA A 487 3.00 -3.89 -13.74
C ALA A 487 2.26 -5.03 -14.47
N MET A 488 2.55 -6.29 -14.14
CA MET A 488 2.03 -7.47 -14.84
C MET A 488 0.51 -7.45 -14.97
N TYR A 489 -0.23 -7.22 -13.90
CA TYR A 489 -1.70 -7.22 -13.94
C TYR A 489 -2.27 -6.08 -14.79
N PRO A 490 -1.85 -4.81 -14.62
CA PRO A 490 -2.26 -3.74 -15.51
C PRO A 490 -1.93 -4.01 -16.99
N ASN A 491 -0.76 -4.55 -17.28
CA ASN A 491 -0.35 -4.87 -18.65
C ASN A 491 -1.18 -6.01 -19.25
N ILE A 492 -1.50 -7.05 -18.47
CA ILE A 492 -2.41 -8.11 -18.92
C ILE A 492 -3.80 -7.53 -19.23
N MET A 493 -4.33 -6.68 -18.33
CA MET A 493 -5.64 -6.05 -18.55
C MET A 493 -5.65 -5.15 -19.78
N LEU A 494 -4.61 -4.35 -20.00
CA LEU A 494 -4.48 -3.47 -21.17
C LEU A 494 -4.32 -4.26 -22.46
N SER A 495 -3.40 -5.22 -22.49
CA SER A 495 -3.08 -6.01 -23.68
C SER A 495 -4.27 -6.88 -24.13
N ASN A 496 -4.99 -7.44 -23.18
CA ASN A 496 -6.15 -8.27 -23.43
C ASN A 496 -7.48 -7.50 -23.37
N ARG A 497 -7.45 -6.20 -23.14
CA ARG A 497 -8.62 -5.30 -23.06
C ARG A 497 -9.69 -5.83 -22.10
N LEU A 498 -9.29 -6.16 -20.88
CA LEU A 498 -10.17 -6.75 -19.88
C LEU A 498 -10.97 -5.73 -19.08
N GLN A 499 -10.80 -4.42 -19.34
CA GLN A 499 -11.58 -3.38 -18.68
C GLN A 499 -13.05 -3.46 -19.11
N PRO A 500 -14.00 -3.18 -18.20
CA PRO A 500 -15.43 -3.17 -18.49
C PRO A 500 -15.79 -2.28 -19.71
N ASP A 501 -15.15 -1.11 -19.83
CA ASP A 501 -15.38 -0.17 -20.93
C ASP A 501 -14.86 -0.68 -22.30
N SER A 502 -14.02 -1.71 -22.31
CA SER A 502 -13.52 -2.35 -23.53
C SER A 502 -14.46 -3.43 -24.05
N VAL A 503 -15.42 -3.86 -23.24
CA VAL A 503 -16.40 -4.88 -23.61
C VAL A 503 -17.58 -4.21 -24.31
N VAL A 504 -17.75 -4.49 -25.60
CA VAL A 504 -18.74 -3.88 -26.45
C VAL A 504 -19.57 -4.94 -27.16
N ASP A 505 -20.81 -4.62 -27.46
CA ASP A 505 -21.69 -5.47 -28.28
C ASP A 505 -21.51 -5.24 -29.80
N GLU A 506 -22.17 -6.06 -30.62
CA GLU A 506 -22.09 -5.93 -32.08
C GLU A 506 -22.67 -4.60 -32.58
N ALA A 507 -23.67 -4.04 -31.91
CA ALA A 507 -24.27 -2.76 -32.27
C ALA A 507 -23.32 -1.59 -32.01
N MET A 508 -22.61 -1.61 -30.88
CA MET A 508 -21.56 -0.65 -30.57
C MET A 508 -20.40 -0.76 -31.55
N CYS A 509 -19.98 -1.97 -31.90
CA CYS A 509 -18.96 -2.20 -32.92
C CYS A 509 -19.38 -1.69 -34.29
N ALA A 510 -20.63 -1.89 -34.69
CA ALA A 510 -21.14 -1.44 -35.98
C ALA A 510 -21.13 0.09 -36.13
N SER A 511 -21.36 0.81 -35.04
CA SER A 511 -21.32 2.28 -34.98
C SER A 511 -19.92 2.85 -34.70
N CYS A 512 -18.96 2.03 -34.35
CA CYS A 512 -17.63 2.47 -33.91
C CYS A 512 -16.81 3.04 -35.08
N HIS A 513 -16.13 4.16 -34.81
CA HIS A 513 -15.25 4.81 -35.78
C HIS A 513 -14.09 3.90 -36.25
N PHE A 514 -13.57 3.06 -35.35
CA PHE A 514 -12.49 2.12 -35.64
C PHE A 514 -12.93 0.88 -36.44
N ASN A 515 -14.24 0.66 -36.60
CA ASN A 515 -14.79 -0.44 -37.41
C ASN A 515 -14.92 -0.08 -38.89
N ARG A 516 -13.86 0.43 -39.50
CA ARG A 516 -13.81 0.83 -40.90
C ARG A 516 -12.58 0.22 -41.60
N PRO A 517 -12.63 0.00 -42.91
CA PRO A 517 -11.46 -0.44 -43.66
C PRO A 517 -10.28 0.52 -43.45
N GLY A 518 -9.10 -0.02 -43.14
CA GLY A 518 -7.88 0.75 -42.91
C GLY A 518 -7.65 1.21 -41.46
N MET A 519 -8.54 0.88 -40.52
CA MET A 519 -8.36 1.16 -39.10
C MET A 519 -7.87 -0.09 -38.36
N SER A 520 -7.08 0.11 -37.29
CA SER A 520 -6.40 -0.95 -36.52
C SER A 520 -7.26 -1.54 -35.42
N CYS A 521 -8.55 -1.81 -35.63
CA CYS A 521 -9.35 -2.49 -34.64
C CYS A 521 -9.26 -4.01 -34.79
N ASP A 522 -8.77 -4.69 -33.77
CA ASP A 522 -8.83 -6.14 -33.70
C ASP A 522 -10.18 -6.59 -33.14
N LYS A 523 -11.09 -6.95 -34.04
CA LYS A 523 -12.43 -7.47 -33.69
C LYS A 523 -12.42 -8.92 -33.21
N ARG A 524 -11.25 -9.56 -33.14
CA ARG A 524 -11.12 -11.00 -32.88
C ARG A 524 -11.03 -11.32 -31.38
N MET A 525 -11.16 -10.34 -30.50
CA MET A 525 -11.20 -10.62 -29.07
C MET A 525 -12.47 -11.39 -28.74
N LYS A 526 -12.31 -12.68 -28.69
CA LYS A 526 -13.34 -13.68 -28.39
C LYS A 526 -13.17 -14.13 -26.95
N TRP A 527 -14.24 -14.58 -26.37
CA TRP A 527 -14.18 -15.30 -25.10
C TRP A 527 -13.37 -16.58 -25.27
N ALA A 528 -12.42 -16.82 -24.40
CA ALA A 528 -11.70 -18.07 -24.33
C ALA A 528 -12.36 -19.00 -23.31
N TRP A 529 -12.81 -20.16 -23.76
CA TRP A 529 -13.30 -21.21 -22.90
C TRP A 529 -12.63 -22.52 -23.29
N ARG A 530 -11.93 -23.16 -22.37
CA ARG A 530 -11.19 -24.42 -22.62
C ARG A 530 -10.26 -24.34 -23.85
N GLY A 531 -9.60 -23.18 -24.05
CA GLY A 531 -8.73 -22.95 -25.19
C GLY A 531 -9.44 -22.61 -26.51
N GLU A 532 -10.76 -22.58 -26.55
CA GLU A 532 -11.56 -22.16 -27.70
C GLU A 532 -12.11 -20.74 -27.48
N TYR A 533 -12.21 -19.98 -28.55
CA TYR A 533 -12.74 -18.62 -28.52
C TYR A 533 -14.21 -18.61 -28.96
N PHE A 534 -15.06 -18.08 -28.13
CA PHE A 534 -16.50 -17.95 -28.41
C PHE A 534 -16.88 -16.49 -28.61
N PRO A 535 -17.73 -16.16 -29.60
CA PRO A 535 -18.37 -14.86 -29.65
C PRO A 535 -19.32 -14.74 -28.45
N ALA A 536 -19.35 -13.56 -27.85
CA ALA A 536 -20.19 -13.29 -26.67
C ALA A 536 -21.68 -13.16 -27.05
N LYS A 537 -22.27 -14.18 -27.66
CA LYS A 537 -23.72 -14.21 -27.98
C LYS A 537 -24.49 -14.80 -26.80
N ARG A 538 -25.66 -14.22 -26.53
CA ARG A 538 -26.53 -14.61 -25.42
C ARG A 538 -26.85 -16.11 -25.44
N ASP A 539 -27.12 -16.65 -26.62
CA ASP A 539 -27.46 -18.08 -26.79
C ASP A 539 -26.29 -19.00 -26.48
N GLU A 540 -25.07 -18.59 -26.81
CA GLU A 540 -23.85 -19.34 -26.52
C GLU A 540 -23.51 -19.29 -25.03
N ILE A 541 -23.71 -18.12 -24.37
CA ILE A 541 -23.55 -18.01 -22.91
C ILE A 541 -24.56 -18.93 -22.21
N ASN A 542 -25.81 -18.96 -22.64
CA ASN A 542 -26.83 -19.86 -22.08
C ASN A 542 -26.49 -21.34 -22.30
N MET A 543 -25.96 -21.68 -23.46
CA MET A 543 -25.52 -23.05 -23.77
C MET A 543 -24.32 -23.46 -22.90
N ILE A 544 -23.33 -22.58 -22.73
CA ILE A 544 -22.18 -22.82 -21.85
C ILE A 544 -22.65 -22.97 -20.40
N ARG A 545 -23.55 -22.10 -19.94
CA ARG A 545 -24.13 -22.16 -18.61
C ARG A 545 -24.85 -23.48 -18.38
N HIS A 546 -25.69 -23.89 -19.33
CA HIS A 546 -26.40 -25.17 -19.25
C HIS A 546 -25.43 -26.36 -19.24
N ALA A 547 -24.37 -26.33 -20.05
CA ALA A 547 -23.35 -27.37 -20.07
C ALA A 547 -22.61 -27.45 -18.74
N LEU A 548 -22.29 -26.31 -18.11
CA LEU A 548 -21.66 -26.24 -16.80
C LEU A 548 -22.59 -26.77 -15.68
N ASP A 549 -23.87 -26.45 -15.74
CA ASP A 549 -24.86 -26.92 -14.77
C ASP A 549 -25.01 -28.47 -14.79
N MET A 550 -24.74 -29.08 -15.94
CA MET A 550 -24.77 -30.53 -16.11
C MET A 550 -23.43 -31.22 -15.83
N GLU A 551 -22.34 -30.49 -15.69
CA GLU A 551 -21.01 -31.06 -15.49
C GLU A 551 -20.79 -31.44 -14.01
N THR A 552 -20.25 -32.63 -13.79
CA THR A 552 -19.89 -33.11 -12.43
C THR A 552 -18.40 -32.90 -12.19
N PHE A 553 -18.07 -32.24 -11.11
CA PHE A 553 -16.68 -31.92 -10.75
C PHE A 553 -16.09 -32.98 -9.82
N PRO A 554 -14.79 -33.32 -9.96
CA PRO A 554 -14.11 -34.20 -9.04
C PRO A 554 -14.04 -33.54 -7.66
N GLY A 555 -14.73 -34.06 -6.74
CA GLY A 555 -14.84 -33.66 -5.34
C GLY A 555 -16.01 -34.38 -4.75
N ARG A 556 -15.80 -35.04 -3.63
CA ARG A 556 -16.90 -35.78 -2.99
C ARG A 556 -17.37 -35.00 -1.79
N ASP A 557 -18.69 -34.88 -1.65
CA ASP A 557 -19.27 -34.42 -0.40
C ASP A 557 -18.95 -35.41 0.75
N ALA A 558 -19.31 -35.04 1.96
CA ALA A 558 -19.14 -35.91 3.14
C ALA A 558 -19.84 -37.30 3.00
N GLN A 559 -20.76 -37.42 2.04
CA GLN A 559 -21.50 -38.64 1.70
C GLN A 559 -20.92 -39.39 0.48
N GLY A 560 -19.83 -38.87 -0.12
CA GLY A 560 -19.14 -39.53 -1.24
C GLY A 560 -19.75 -39.27 -2.63
N ARG A 561 -20.68 -38.32 -2.78
CA ARG A 561 -21.33 -37.96 -4.04
C ARG A 561 -20.53 -36.88 -4.78
N THR A 562 -20.52 -36.95 -6.12
CA THR A 562 -19.96 -35.90 -6.96
C THR A 562 -20.86 -34.67 -6.93
N ARG A 563 -20.26 -33.47 -6.92
CA ARG A 563 -21.00 -32.19 -6.92
C ARG A 563 -21.19 -31.67 -8.33
N THR A 564 -22.33 -31.09 -8.59
CA THR A 564 -22.58 -30.33 -9.82
C THR A 564 -21.98 -28.93 -9.71
N TYR A 565 -21.81 -28.23 -10.83
CA TYR A 565 -21.37 -26.84 -10.83
C TYR A 565 -22.32 -25.93 -10.04
N GLN A 566 -23.61 -26.15 -10.12
CA GLN A 566 -24.61 -25.40 -9.42
C GLN A 566 -24.48 -25.55 -7.89
N GLU A 567 -24.21 -26.74 -7.41
CA GLU A 567 -23.93 -27.00 -5.99
C GLU A 567 -22.62 -26.36 -5.52
N LEU A 568 -21.61 -26.29 -6.39
CA LEU A 568 -20.35 -25.62 -6.11
C LEU A 568 -20.50 -24.09 -6.16
N SER A 569 -21.26 -23.55 -7.12
CA SER A 569 -21.47 -22.10 -7.25
C SER A 569 -22.33 -21.52 -6.14
N ALA A 570 -23.24 -22.33 -5.57
CA ALA A 570 -24.00 -21.94 -4.38
C ALA A 570 -23.15 -21.88 -3.10
N THR A 571 -21.99 -22.52 -3.11
CA THR A 571 -21.18 -22.73 -1.91
C THR A 571 -19.81 -22.03 -1.92
N ALA A 572 -19.31 -21.72 -3.08
CA ALA A 572 -17.99 -21.09 -3.22
C ALA A 572 -18.05 -20.14 -4.40
N VAL A 573 -18.66 -19.02 -4.19
CA VAL A 573 -18.70 -17.97 -5.21
C VAL A 573 -17.29 -17.45 -5.42
N SER A 574 -16.53 -18.19 -6.13
CA SER A 574 -15.39 -17.66 -6.82
C SER A 574 -15.76 -17.55 -8.29
N TYR A 575 -16.06 -16.36 -8.72
CA TYR A 575 -16.19 -16.00 -10.14
C TYR A 575 -14.94 -16.41 -10.95
N THR A 576 -13.85 -16.70 -10.30
CA THR A 576 -12.61 -17.22 -10.87
C THR A 576 -12.75 -18.59 -11.53
N HIS A 577 -13.71 -19.41 -11.14
CA HIS A 577 -13.96 -20.69 -11.83
C HIS A 577 -14.70 -20.56 -13.17
N LEU A 578 -15.30 -19.40 -13.43
CA LEU A 578 -15.92 -19.09 -14.75
C LEU A 578 -14.91 -18.58 -15.78
N THR A 579 -13.71 -18.19 -15.36
CA THR A 579 -12.72 -17.54 -16.21
C THR A 579 -11.42 -18.34 -16.37
N LEU A 580 -11.29 -19.49 -15.76
CA LEU A 580 -10.10 -20.32 -15.88
C LEU A 580 -10.43 -21.71 -16.43
N PRO A 581 -9.68 -22.14 -17.45
CA PRO A 581 -9.70 -23.53 -17.92
C PRO A 581 -9.15 -24.48 -16.87
#